data_fd70d609238a432dc487042047729d6e
#
_entry.id   fd70d609238a432dc487042047729d6e
#
_cell.length_a   1.000
_cell.length_b   1.000
_cell.length_c   1.000
_cell.angle_alpha   90.00
_cell.angle_beta   90.00
_cell.angle_gamma   90.00
#
_symmetry.space_group_name_H-M   'P 1'
#
loop_
_entity.id
_entity.type
_entity.pdbx_description
1 polymer ?
#
loop_
_entity_poly.entity_id
_entity_poly.type
_entity_poly.pdbx_seq_one_letter_code
_entity_poly.pdbx_strand_id
1 'polypeptide(L)'
;MKKNLIVLQDGYKECGAASLLSIIHYYKGSISMARLVELTNTNKEGTNFYQLKQAAEKLGFNANGYKTNNYNTLQEIETPFIIQIIDKNYEHFCVVYTMKKNKVVVMDPAIGQREILIEEFKNIWTGYILILRPIKKIETYQETKYLNTIIKEILIKNKSMIFTILFLSLFYTIFSCICSFYLQFIIDFIIESTKNNLLIITFIFGILSLFKIISSLFRNQTFIIFSQKLDYLIFLRTFKKIILLPYSYYHSRTTGEMISRLNDLIYVKNFVHQLILTVCLDGIILIASGMILILMNVKMFLFMVMIILIYFAIFLVFRPWLEKYTKLNQQNNATI
;
A
#
# COMPACT_ATOMS: atom_id res chain seq x y z
N MET A 1 20.42 10.27 0.35
CA MET A 1 19.54 10.30 -0.85
C MET A 1 18.10 10.48 -0.42
N LYS A 2 17.23 11.14 -1.19
CA LYS A 2 15.79 11.25 -0.85
C LYS A 2 15.11 9.88 -0.99
N LYS A 3 14.19 9.55 -0.08
CA LYS A 3 13.51 8.23 -0.03
C LYS A 3 12.77 7.87 -1.33
N ASN A 4 12.24 8.86 -2.05
CA ASN A 4 11.53 8.68 -3.32
C ASN A 4 12.44 8.36 -4.53
N LEU A 5 13.76 8.46 -4.38
CA LEU A 5 14.74 8.10 -5.42
C LEU A 5 15.19 6.65 -5.31
N ILE A 6 14.86 5.98 -4.19
CA ILE A 6 15.16 4.57 -4.01
C ILE A 6 14.03 3.78 -4.64
N VAL A 7 14.33 3.12 -5.76
CA VAL A 7 13.40 2.27 -6.51
C VAL A 7 13.95 0.86 -6.49
N LEU A 8 13.24 -0.03 -5.81
CA LEU A 8 13.57 -1.44 -5.80
C LEU A 8 12.96 -2.13 -7.02
N GLN A 9 13.67 -3.11 -7.55
CA GLN A 9 13.15 -3.97 -8.63
C GLN A 9 12.09 -4.92 -8.06
N ASP A 10 11.05 -5.19 -8.84
CA ASP A 10 10.01 -6.16 -8.47
C ASP A 10 10.39 -7.59 -8.88
N GLY A 11 11.15 -7.75 -9.96
CA GLY A 11 11.63 -9.02 -10.50
C GLY A 11 13.15 -9.03 -10.68
N TYR A 12 13.74 -10.22 -10.77
CA TYR A 12 15.20 -10.41 -10.87
C TYR A 12 15.88 -9.71 -12.05
N LYS A 13 15.14 -9.39 -13.11
CA LYS A 13 15.67 -8.84 -14.36
C LYS A 13 15.25 -7.40 -14.64
N GLU A 14 14.62 -6.74 -13.68
CA GLU A 14 14.05 -5.39 -13.84
C GLU A 14 15.01 -4.28 -13.36
N CYS A 15 16.29 -4.59 -13.08
CA CYS A 15 17.27 -3.62 -12.59
C CYS A 15 17.42 -2.39 -13.51
N GLY A 16 17.42 -2.58 -14.83
CA GLY A 16 17.51 -1.49 -15.79
C GLY A 16 16.27 -0.59 -15.77
N ALA A 17 15.07 -1.16 -15.76
CA ALA A 17 13.82 -0.41 -15.67
C ALA A 17 13.72 0.35 -14.35
N ALA A 18 14.11 -0.26 -13.23
CA ALA A 18 14.14 0.38 -11.91
C ALA A 18 15.16 1.52 -11.83
N SER A 19 16.34 1.35 -12.46
CA SER A 19 17.35 2.41 -12.58
C SER A 19 16.81 3.60 -13.38
N LEU A 20 16.12 3.35 -14.49
CA LEU A 20 15.51 4.40 -15.30
C LEU A 20 14.38 5.11 -14.51
N LEU A 21 13.55 4.37 -13.77
CA LEU A 21 12.48 4.94 -12.94
C LEU A 21 13.05 5.86 -11.84
N SER A 22 14.16 5.48 -11.23
CA SER A 22 14.85 6.30 -10.23
C SER A 22 15.29 7.66 -10.80
N ILE A 23 15.82 7.69 -12.03
CA ILE A 23 16.18 8.94 -12.73
C ILE A 23 14.94 9.75 -13.10
N ILE A 24 13.86 9.10 -13.54
CA ILE A 24 12.58 9.77 -13.81
C ILE A 24 12.07 10.48 -12.55
N HIS A 25 12.14 9.82 -11.39
CA HIS A 25 11.76 10.41 -10.10
C HIS A 25 12.68 11.58 -9.70
N TYR A 26 13.96 11.51 -10.03
CA TYR A 26 14.90 12.62 -9.80
C TYR A 26 14.46 13.88 -10.54
N TYR A 27 14.00 13.73 -11.78
CA TYR A 27 13.48 14.82 -12.61
C TYR A 27 11.97 15.09 -12.39
N LYS A 28 11.40 14.59 -11.26
CA LYS A 28 10.01 14.82 -10.83
C LYS A 28 8.97 14.25 -11.80
N GLY A 29 9.34 13.31 -12.64
CA GLY A 29 8.42 12.51 -13.42
C GLY A 29 7.85 11.34 -12.62
N SER A 30 6.84 10.68 -13.17
CA SER A 30 6.27 9.44 -12.61
C SER A 30 5.73 8.58 -13.74
N ILE A 31 6.08 7.30 -13.72
CA ILE A 31 5.58 6.29 -14.65
C ILE A 31 5.49 4.95 -13.91
N SER A 32 4.59 4.06 -14.30
CA SER A 32 4.51 2.73 -13.67
C SER A 32 5.69 1.86 -14.08
N MET A 33 6.17 1.01 -13.16
CA MET A 33 7.23 0.03 -13.44
C MET A 33 6.83 -0.88 -14.61
N ALA A 34 5.58 -1.34 -14.65
CA ALA A 34 5.09 -2.19 -15.74
C ALA A 34 5.21 -1.53 -17.12
N ARG A 35 4.93 -0.23 -17.21
CA ARG A 35 5.10 0.52 -18.48
C ARG A 35 6.57 0.70 -18.85
N LEU A 36 7.45 0.86 -17.86
CA LEU A 36 8.89 0.92 -18.13
C LEU A 36 9.46 -0.42 -18.59
N VAL A 37 9.06 -1.52 -17.96
CA VAL A 37 9.43 -2.88 -18.39
C VAL A 37 9.04 -3.13 -19.85
N GLU A 38 7.85 -2.66 -20.26
CA GLU A 38 7.40 -2.72 -21.64
C GLU A 38 8.25 -1.84 -22.57
N LEU A 39 8.49 -0.58 -22.19
CA LEU A 39 9.27 0.38 -23.00
C LEU A 39 10.73 -0.04 -23.15
N THR A 40 11.33 -0.59 -22.12
CA THR A 40 12.70 -1.12 -22.11
C THR A 40 12.81 -2.50 -22.74
N ASN A 41 11.69 -3.07 -23.20
CA ASN A 41 11.64 -4.42 -23.76
C ASN A 41 12.38 -5.46 -22.90
N THR A 42 12.26 -5.32 -21.57
CA THR A 42 12.88 -6.22 -20.59
C THR A 42 12.27 -7.62 -20.74
N ASN A 43 13.12 -8.63 -20.90
CA ASN A 43 12.73 -10.03 -21.05
C ASN A 43 13.34 -10.90 -19.92
N LYS A 44 13.29 -12.24 -20.06
CA LYS A 44 13.88 -13.19 -19.10
C LYS A 44 15.41 -13.07 -18.95
N GLU A 45 16.08 -12.48 -19.94
CA GLU A 45 17.53 -12.22 -19.89
C GLU A 45 17.85 -10.84 -19.29
N GLY A 46 16.84 -9.96 -19.18
CA GLY A 46 16.95 -8.60 -18.68
C GLY A 46 16.76 -7.56 -19.78
N THR A 47 17.42 -6.42 -19.64
CA THR A 47 17.48 -5.35 -20.65
C THR A 47 18.94 -4.95 -20.90
N ASN A 48 19.21 -4.29 -22.02
CA ASN A 48 20.53 -3.79 -22.37
C ASN A 48 20.55 -2.25 -22.48
N PHE A 49 21.75 -1.67 -22.60
CA PHE A 49 21.91 -0.20 -22.71
C PHE A 49 21.19 0.41 -23.89
N TYR A 50 21.13 -0.29 -25.02
CA TYR A 50 20.44 0.21 -26.20
C TYR A 50 18.93 0.31 -25.98
N GLN A 51 18.33 -0.70 -25.37
CA GLN A 51 16.92 -0.71 -25.00
C GLN A 51 16.59 0.36 -23.95
N LEU A 52 17.46 0.55 -22.94
CA LEU A 52 17.34 1.62 -21.96
C LEU A 52 17.40 2.99 -22.60
N LYS A 53 18.35 3.20 -23.53
CA LYS A 53 18.49 4.43 -24.31
C LYS A 53 17.21 4.72 -25.09
N GLN A 54 16.71 3.76 -25.87
CA GLN A 54 15.48 3.92 -26.65
C GLN A 54 14.27 4.24 -25.78
N ALA A 55 14.13 3.55 -24.65
CA ALA A 55 13.04 3.83 -23.71
C ALA A 55 13.12 5.23 -23.12
N ALA A 56 14.31 5.68 -22.75
CA ALA A 56 14.56 7.03 -22.24
C ALA A 56 14.26 8.11 -23.29
N GLU A 57 14.67 7.91 -24.55
CA GLU A 57 14.37 8.82 -25.66
C GLU A 57 12.86 8.95 -25.92
N LYS A 58 12.11 7.83 -25.89
CA LYS A 58 10.64 7.83 -26.01
C LYS A 58 9.97 8.61 -24.85
N LEU A 59 10.59 8.65 -23.68
CA LEU A 59 10.10 9.39 -22.51
C LEU A 59 10.55 10.86 -22.48
N GLY A 60 11.31 11.32 -23.50
CA GLY A 60 11.72 12.72 -23.64
C GLY A 60 13.04 13.06 -22.99
N PHE A 61 13.92 12.08 -22.82
CA PHE A 61 15.31 12.30 -22.45
C PHE A 61 16.22 12.36 -23.69
N ASN A 62 17.28 13.14 -23.62
CA ASN A 62 18.46 12.95 -24.43
C ASN A 62 19.32 11.88 -23.74
N ALA A 63 19.51 10.74 -24.39
CA ALA A 63 20.17 9.58 -23.81
C ALA A 63 21.45 9.23 -24.59
N ASN A 64 22.59 9.36 -23.93
CA ASN A 64 23.92 9.08 -24.56
C ASN A 64 24.64 8.00 -23.76
N GLY A 65 24.98 6.90 -24.44
CA GLY A 65 25.76 5.80 -23.88
C GLY A 65 27.26 5.99 -24.20
N TYR A 66 28.09 5.76 -23.20
CA TYR A 66 29.56 5.85 -23.34
C TYR A 66 30.21 4.62 -22.74
N LYS A 67 31.40 4.29 -23.22
CA LYS A 67 32.29 3.30 -22.64
C LYS A 67 33.65 3.94 -22.35
N THR A 68 34.11 3.84 -21.10
CA THR A 68 35.40 4.32 -20.67
C THR A 68 36.01 3.42 -19.62
N ASN A 69 37.32 3.27 -19.64
CA ASN A 69 38.05 2.55 -18.59
C ASN A 69 38.69 3.51 -17.56
N ASN A 70 38.55 4.83 -17.80
CA ASN A 70 39.13 5.82 -16.91
C ASN A 70 38.12 6.30 -15.87
N TYR A 71 38.35 5.97 -14.61
CA TYR A 71 37.49 6.39 -13.49
C TYR A 71 37.41 7.93 -13.34
N ASN A 72 38.51 8.64 -13.68
CA ASN A 72 38.53 10.09 -13.49
C ASN A 72 37.52 10.81 -14.40
N THR A 73 37.22 10.26 -15.56
CA THR A 73 36.17 10.81 -16.44
C THR A 73 34.79 10.77 -15.83
N LEU A 74 34.50 9.83 -14.90
CA LEU A 74 33.22 9.79 -14.17
C LEU A 74 33.04 10.98 -13.24
N GLN A 75 34.13 11.52 -12.69
CA GLN A 75 34.05 12.65 -11.76
C GLN A 75 33.66 13.97 -12.47
N GLU A 76 33.90 14.05 -13.76
CA GLU A 76 33.53 15.20 -14.60
C GLU A 76 32.07 15.14 -15.07
N ILE A 77 31.47 13.96 -14.98
CA ILE A 77 30.07 13.74 -15.39
C ILE A 77 29.11 14.20 -14.33
N GLU A 78 28.20 15.07 -14.69
CA GLU A 78 27.13 15.52 -13.82
C GLU A 78 26.16 14.37 -13.47
N THR A 79 25.94 14.13 -12.17
CA THR A 79 25.00 13.12 -11.69
C THR A 79 23.55 13.59 -11.79
N PRO A 80 22.53 12.69 -11.90
CA PRO A 80 22.63 11.23 -11.91
C PRO A 80 22.87 10.63 -13.30
N PHE A 81 23.46 9.44 -13.33
CA PHE A 81 23.62 8.62 -14.53
C PHE A 81 23.57 7.12 -14.21
N ILE A 82 23.20 6.28 -15.18
CA ILE A 82 23.15 4.82 -15.05
C ILE A 82 24.51 4.22 -15.37
N ILE A 83 24.93 3.25 -14.60
CA ILE A 83 26.12 2.42 -14.80
C ILE A 83 25.75 0.95 -14.82
N GLN A 84 26.65 0.14 -15.38
CA GLN A 84 26.61 -1.31 -15.24
C GLN A 84 27.77 -1.77 -14.35
N ILE A 85 27.43 -2.62 -13.40
CA ILE A 85 28.40 -3.26 -12.51
C ILE A 85 28.29 -4.78 -12.64
N ILE A 86 29.35 -5.50 -12.25
CA ILE A 86 29.32 -6.95 -12.07
C ILE A 86 29.23 -7.22 -10.56
N ASP A 87 28.11 -7.78 -10.13
CA ASP A 87 27.92 -8.25 -8.74
C ASP A 87 27.69 -9.76 -8.75
N LYS A 88 28.53 -10.52 -8.02
CA LYS A 88 28.45 -11.99 -7.93
C LYS A 88 28.31 -12.71 -9.30
N ASN A 89 29.07 -12.28 -10.31
CA ASN A 89 29.04 -12.78 -11.69
C ASN A 89 27.79 -12.44 -12.52
N TYR A 90 26.95 -11.51 -12.08
CA TYR A 90 25.81 -11.01 -12.86
C TYR A 90 26.01 -9.54 -13.22
N GLU A 91 25.70 -9.21 -14.47
CA GLU A 91 25.61 -7.82 -14.90
C GLU A 91 24.39 -7.15 -14.28
N HIS A 92 24.59 -5.99 -13.65
CA HIS A 92 23.57 -5.29 -12.89
C HIS A 92 23.62 -3.79 -13.16
N PHE A 93 22.44 -3.17 -13.34
CA PHE A 93 22.32 -1.74 -13.52
C PHE A 93 22.11 -1.02 -12.21
N CYS A 94 22.87 0.06 -11.99
CA CYS A 94 22.75 0.94 -10.84
C CYS A 94 22.74 2.41 -11.28
N VAL A 95 22.27 3.31 -10.42
CA VAL A 95 22.30 4.75 -10.64
C VAL A 95 23.28 5.42 -9.70
N VAL A 96 24.24 6.18 -10.25
CA VAL A 96 25.17 7.01 -9.47
C VAL A 96 24.49 8.34 -9.17
N TYR A 97 24.37 8.67 -7.89
CA TYR A 97 23.80 9.93 -7.43
C TYR A 97 24.81 10.91 -6.86
N THR A 98 25.92 10.42 -6.34
CA THR A 98 26.95 11.29 -5.76
C THR A 98 28.31 10.57 -5.80
N MET A 99 29.32 11.30 -6.24
CA MET A 99 30.71 10.87 -6.18
C MET A 99 31.44 11.71 -5.13
N LYS A 100 31.93 11.07 -4.06
CA LYS A 100 32.75 11.69 -3.00
C LYS A 100 34.21 11.30 -3.18
N LYS A 101 35.14 12.01 -2.53
CA LYS A 101 36.59 11.74 -2.64
C LYS A 101 37.00 10.30 -2.43
N ASN A 102 36.25 9.51 -1.62
CA ASN A 102 36.62 8.14 -1.26
C ASN A 102 35.50 7.11 -1.44
N LYS A 103 34.28 7.56 -1.82
CA LYS A 103 33.08 6.69 -1.91
C LYS A 103 32.19 7.15 -3.07
N VAL A 104 31.52 6.17 -3.69
CA VAL A 104 30.44 6.39 -4.67
C VAL A 104 29.11 6.01 -4.03
N VAL A 105 28.13 6.91 -4.07
CA VAL A 105 26.77 6.65 -3.59
C VAL A 105 25.91 6.23 -4.76
N VAL A 106 25.48 5.00 -4.76
CA VAL A 106 24.63 4.42 -5.80
C VAL A 106 23.24 4.07 -5.27
N MET A 107 22.26 4.13 -6.13
CA MET A 107 20.99 3.46 -5.97
C MET A 107 21.08 2.11 -6.68
N ASP A 108 21.06 1.05 -5.90
CA ASP A 108 21.07 -0.32 -6.37
C ASP A 108 19.62 -0.86 -6.33
N PRO A 109 19.02 -1.23 -7.47
CA PRO A 109 17.65 -1.73 -7.51
C PRO A 109 17.38 -2.98 -6.68
N ALA A 110 18.42 -3.78 -6.37
CA ALA A 110 18.26 -4.98 -5.56
C ALA A 110 18.25 -4.70 -4.05
N ILE A 111 18.99 -3.68 -3.60
CA ILE A 111 19.26 -3.46 -2.17
C ILE A 111 18.78 -2.08 -1.69
N GLY A 112 18.70 -1.11 -2.61
CA GLY A 112 18.41 0.28 -2.31
C GLY A 112 19.65 1.17 -2.34
N GLN A 113 19.82 2.06 -1.37
CA GLN A 113 21.01 2.92 -1.30
C GLN A 113 22.23 2.13 -0.82
N ARG A 114 23.31 2.16 -1.60
CA ARG A 114 24.60 1.55 -1.29
C ARG A 114 25.72 2.60 -1.38
N GLU A 115 26.67 2.56 -0.44
CA GLU A 115 27.91 3.31 -0.51
C GLU A 115 29.05 2.33 -0.81
N ILE A 116 29.78 2.54 -1.92
CA ILE A 116 30.83 1.66 -2.39
C ILE A 116 32.16 2.43 -2.32
N LEU A 117 33.20 1.82 -1.77
CA LEU A 117 34.55 2.40 -1.80
C LEU A 117 35.07 2.49 -3.23
N ILE A 118 35.87 3.52 -3.55
CA ILE A 118 36.35 3.74 -4.92
C ILE A 118 37.15 2.55 -5.46
N GLU A 119 37.96 1.89 -4.62
CA GLU A 119 38.74 0.73 -5.02
C GLU A 119 37.83 -0.46 -5.37
N GLU A 120 36.81 -0.74 -4.56
CA GLU A 120 35.81 -1.77 -4.84
C GLU A 120 35.02 -1.41 -6.10
N PHE A 121 34.61 -0.14 -6.24
CA PHE A 121 33.85 0.34 -7.39
C PHE A 121 34.59 0.14 -8.71
N LYS A 122 35.90 0.46 -8.76
CA LYS A 122 36.75 0.25 -9.94
C LYS A 122 36.80 -1.21 -10.38
N ASN A 123 36.73 -2.14 -9.43
CA ASN A 123 36.81 -3.58 -9.71
C ASN A 123 35.51 -4.16 -10.23
N ILE A 124 34.35 -3.59 -9.82
CA ILE A 124 33.03 -4.09 -10.21
C ILE A 124 32.43 -3.35 -11.40
N TRP A 125 32.89 -2.14 -11.72
CA TRP A 125 32.37 -1.35 -12.81
C TRP A 125 32.84 -1.86 -14.18
N THR A 126 31.89 -2.04 -15.12
CA THR A 126 32.16 -2.59 -16.47
C THR A 126 32.70 -1.55 -17.46
N GLY A 127 32.73 -0.27 -17.08
CA GLY A 127 33.10 0.83 -17.97
C GLY A 127 31.94 1.46 -18.74
N TYR A 128 30.74 0.87 -18.71
CA TYR A 128 29.57 1.40 -19.40
C TYR A 128 28.79 2.43 -18.57
N ILE A 129 28.36 3.50 -19.25
CA ILE A 129 27.64 4.64 -18.66
C ILE A 129 26.49 5.04 -19.59
N LEU A 130 25.33 5.38 -19.02
CA LEU A 130 24.23 6.00 -19.75
C LEU A 130 23.85 7.31 -19.06
N ILE A 131 24.09 8.42 -19.76
CA ILE A 131 23.77 9.76 -19.30
C ILE A 131 22.41 10.14 -19.85
N LEU A 132 21.52 10.59 -18.96
CA LEU A 132 20.15 10.95 -19.27
C LEU A 132 19.88 12.40 -18.87
N ARG A 133 19.47 13.24 -19.83
CA ARG A 133 19.07 14.63 -19.58
C ARG A 133 17.69 14.89 -20.18
N PRO A 134 16.76 15.46 -19.43
CA PRO A 134 15.42 15.71 -19.94
C PRO A 134 15.45 16.82 -21.01
N ILE A 135 14.83 16.58 -22.16
CA ILE A 135 14.63 17.58 -23.23
C ILE A 135 13.35 18.37 -22.95
N LYS A 136 12.32 17.70 -22.38
CA LYS A 136 11.03 18.27 -22.06
C LYS A 136 10.56 17.80 -20.68
N LYS A 137 9.56 18.49 -20.13
CA LYS A 137 8.96 18.07 -18.85
C LYS A 137 8.43 16.65 -18.99
N ILE A 138 8.87 15.78 -18.08
CA ILE A 138 8.49 14.36 -18.06
C ILE A 138 7.04 14.25 -17.58
N GLU A 139 6.27 13.39 -18.22
CA GLU A 139 4.87 13.13 -17.86
C GLU A 139 4.77 12.51 -16.45
N THR A 140 3.74 12.92 -15.71
CA THR A 140 3.45 12.37 -14.39
C THR A 140 2.24 11.45 -14.48
N TYR A 141 2.46 10.17 -14.29
CA TYR A 141 1.39 9.17 -14.17
C TYR A 141 0.90 9.10 -12.72
N GLN A 142 -0.41 9.27 -12.49
CA GLN A 142 -1.01 9.23 -11.16
C GLN A 142 -1.77 7.91 -10.95
N GLU A 143 -1.09 6.91 -10.39
CA GLU A 143 -1.71 5.60 -10.08
C GLU A 143 -2.84 5.71 -9.04
N THR A 144 -2.72 6.61 -8.08
CA THR A 144 -3.70 6.79 -6.99
C THR A 144 -5.09 7.19 -7.48
N LYS A 145 -5.19 7.94 -8.60
CA LYS A 145 -6.49 8.34 -9.16
C LYS A 145 -7.28 7.14 -9.68
N TYR A 146 -6.62 6.13 -10.22
CA TYR A 146 -7.30 4.97 -10.80
C TYR A 146 -7.98 4.11 -9.72
N LEU A 147 -7.29 3.80 -8.63
CA LEU A 147 -7.86 3.02 -7.51
C LEU A 147 -9.03 3.77 -6.87
N ASN A 148 -8.87 5.07 -6.60
CA ASN A 148 -9.93 5.89 -6.02
C ASN A 148 -11.18 5.96 -6.93
N THR A 149 -10.98 6.01 -8.24
CA THR A 149 -12.10 6.01 -9.21
C THR A 149 -12.84 4.69 -9.19
N ILE A 150 -12.13 3.55 -9.13
CA ILE A 150 -12.73 2.21 -9.05
C ILE A 150 -13.53 2.06 -7.75
N ILE A 151 -12.94 2.41 -6.61
CA ILE A 151 -13.61 2.32 -5.30
C ILE A 151 -14.86 3.20 -5.30
N LYS A 152 -14.76 4.44 -5.75
CA LYS A 152 -15.88 5.37 -5.83
C LYS A 152 -17.01 4.83 -6.73
N GLU A 153 -16.69 4.30 -7.89
CA GLU A 153 -17.68 3.71 -8.82
C GLU A 153 -18.41 2.51 -8.19
N ILE A 154 -17.66 1.62 -7.52
CA ILE A 154 -18.22 0.45 -6.83
C ILE A 154 -19.14 0.89 -5.68
N LEU A 155 -18.74 1.86 -4.88
CA LEU A 155 -19.55 2.39 -3.78
C LEU A 155 -20.84 3.03 -4.30
N ILE A 156 -20.77 3.86 -5.34
CA ILE A 156 -21.94 4.52 -5.93
C ILE A 156 -22.92 3.49 -6.52
N LYS A 157 -22.41 2.46 -7.22
CA LYS A 157 -23.25 1.43 -7.84
C LYS A 157 -24.00 0.57 -6.81
N ASN A 158 -23.45 0.42 -5.61
CA ASN A 158 -24.04 -0.39 -4.53
C ASN A 158 -24.55 0.44 -3.35
N LYS A 159 -24.90 1.72 -3.58
CA LYS A 159 -25.36 2.66 -2.55
C LYS A 159 -26.54 2.13 -1.71
N SER A 160 -27.46 1.37 -2.32
CA SER A 160 -28.60 0.78 -1.63
C SER A 160 -28.16 -0.22 -0.54
N MET A 161 -27.21 -1.12 -0.86
CA MET A 161 -26.68 -2.08 0.13
C MET A 161 -25.92 -1.37 1.25
N ILE A 162 -25.15 -0.35 0.92
CA ILE A 162 -24.43 0.45 1.92
C ILE A 162 -25.44 1.15 2.85
N PHE A 163 -26.48 1.74 2.28
CA PHE A 163 -27.54 2.37 3.07
C PHE A 163 -28.23 1.38 4.00
N THR A 164 -28.56 0.17 3.53
CA THR A 164 -29.13 -0.89 4.35
C THR A 164 -28.19 -1.29 5.49
N ILE A 165 -26.89 -1.43 5.24
CA ILE A 165 -25.89 -1.74 6.27
C ILE A 165 -25.82 -0.62 7.31
N LEU A 166 -25.78 0.64 6.88
CA LEU A 166 -25.75 1.80 7.77
C LEU A 166 -27.03 1.88 8.64
N PHE A 167 -28.18 1.66 8.03
CA PHE A 167 -29.46 1.65 8.71
C PHE A 167 -29.53 0.55 9.80
N LEU A 168 -29.18 -0.68 9.45
CA LEU A 168 -29.11 -1.79 10.41
C LEU A 168 -28.06 -1.56 11.51
N SER A 169 -26.95 -0.90 11.16
CA SER A 169 -25.92 -0.52 12.15
C SER A 169 -26.45 0.51 13.14
N LEU A 170 -27.26 1.46 12.68
CA LEU A 170 -27.89 2.45 13.56
C LEU A 170 -28.87 1.76 14.55
N PHE A 171 -29.70 0.84 14.07
CA PHE A 171 -30.58 0.04 14.96
C PHE A 171 -29.80 -0.76 15.96
N TYR A 172 -28.76 -1.49 15.52
CA TYR A 172 -27.88 -2.23 16.40
C TYR A 172 -27.28 -1.32 17.48
N THR A 173 -26.83 -0.12 17.10
CA THR A 173 -26.21 0.84 18.04
C THR A 173 -27.22 1.32 19.08
N ILE A 174 -28.45 1.66 18.66
CA ILE A 174 -29.53 2.08 19.58
C ILE A 174 -29.81 1.00 20.62
N PHE A 175 -30.05 -0.25 20.17
CA PHE A 175 -30.28 -1.34 21.07
C PHE A 175 -29.09 -1.66 21.99
N SER A 176 -27.86 -1.53 21.44
CA SER A 176 -26.64 -1.72 22.22
C SER A 176 -26.48 -0.69 23.32
N CYS A 177 -26.77 0.58 23.01
CA CYS A 177 -26.75 1.66 24.02
C CYS A 177 -27.80 1.45 25.10
N ILE A 178 -29.04 1.11 24.72
CA ILE A 178 -30.11 0.82 25.69
C ILE A 178 -29.70 -0.35 26.58
N CYS A 179 -29.19 -1.45 26.02
CA CYS A 179 -28.72 -2.60 26.80
C CYS A 179 -27.58 -2.26 27.78
N SER A 180 -26.76 -1.23 27.46
CA SER A 180 -25.67 -0.81 28.36
C SER A 180 -26.18 -0.20 29.67
N PHE A 181 -27.38 0.38 29.67
CA PHE A 181 -28.02 0.91 30.89
C PHE A 181 -28.60 -0.16 31.81
N TYR A 182 -28.67 -1.43 31.37
CA TYR A 182 -29.23 -2.52 32.15
C TYR A 182 -28.57 -2.66 33.53
N LEU A 183 -27.25 -2.64 33.58
CA LEU A 183 -26.53 -2.75 34.86
C LEU A 183 -26.80 -1.56 35.77
N GLN A 184 -26.91 -0.36 35.24
CA GLN A 184 -27.29 0.81 36.02
C GLN A 184 -28.68 0.64 36.64
N PHE A 185 -29.66 0.27 35.81
CA PHE A 185 -31.04 0.01 36.31
C PHE A 185 -31.10 -1.06 37.37
N ILE A 186 -30.35 -2.16 37.25
CA ILE A 186 -30.30 -3.20 38.27
C ILE A 186 -29.69 -2.66 39.57
N ILE A 187 -28.59 -1.92 39.51
CA ILE A 187 -27.93 -1.41 40.70
C ILE A 187 -28.86 -0.42 41.45
N ASP A 188 -29.45 0.52 40.73
CA ASP A 188 -30.36 1.52 41.28
C ASP A 188 -31.57 0.83 41.91
N PHE A 189 -32.09 -0.19 41.27
CA PHE A 189 -33.23 -0.96 41.74
C PHE A 189 -32.94 -1.81 43.02
N ILE A 190 -31.72 -2.36 43.11
CA ILE A 190 -31.29 -3.09 44.30
C ILE A 190 -31.14 -2.15 45.52
N ILE A 191 -30.63 -0.93 45.25
CA ILE A 191 -30.45 0.10 46.28
C ILE A 191 -31.81 0.55 46.84
N GLU A 192 -32.82 0.72 45.98
CA GLU A 192 -34.16 1.20 46.35
C GLU A 192 -35.06 0.14 46.98
N SER A 193 -34.58 -1.10 47.16
CA SER A 193 -35.26 -2.22 47.88
C SER A 193 -36.64 -2.64 47.31
N THR A 194 -37.00 -2.30 46.08
CA THR A 194 -38.29 -2.64 45.46
C THR A 194 -38.23 -3.97 44.70
N LYS A 195 -38.30 -5.09 45.39
CA LYS A 195 -38.11 -6.45 44.83
C LYS A 195 -39.13 -6.91 43.79
N ASN A 196 -40.33 -6.29 43.70
CA ASN A 196 -41.45 -6.88 42.94
C ASN A 196 -41.34 -6.72 41.41
N ASN A 197 -40.50 -5.82 40.86
CA ASN A 197 -40.46 -5.54 39.43
C ASN A 197 -39.16 -5.99 38.71
N LEU A 198 -38.23 -6.62 39.42
CA LEU A 198 -36.91 -7.00 38.87
C LEU A 198 -37.04 -8.00 37.73
N LEU A 199 -37.98 -8.96 37.83
CA LEU A 199 -38.26 -9.93 36.76
C LEU A 199 -38.79 -9.27 35.49
N ILE A 200 -39.67 -8.25 35.61
CA ILE A 200 -40.24 -7.54 34.49
C ILE A 200 -39.16 -6.76 33.76
N ILE A 201 -38.29 -6.05 34.48
CA ILE A 201 -37.18 -5.29 33.94
C ILE A 201 -36.22 -6.24 33.20
N THR A 202 -35.83 -7.34 33.82
CA THR A 202 -34.94 -8.34 33.20
C THR A 202 -35.56 -8.91 31.92
N PHE A 203 -36.86 -9.18 31.92
CA PHE A 203 -37.59 -9.70 30.76
C PHE A 203 -37.62 -8.67 29.60
N ILE A 204 -37.85 -7.37 29.88
CA ILE A 204 -37.83 -6.29 28.89
C ILE A 204 -36.43 -6.19 28.28
N PHE A 205 -35.36 -6.15 29.09
CA PHE A 205 -33.99 -6.09 28.56
C PHE A 205 -33.60 -7.37 27.80
N GLY A 206 -34.15 -8.54 28.20
CA GLY A 206 -34.04 -9.77 27.45
C GLY A 206 -34.60 -9.66 26.04
N ILE A 207 -35.80 -9.09 25.88
CA ILE A 207 -36.40 -8.83 24.57
C ILE A 207 -35.54 -7.82 23.76
N LEU A 208 -35.10 -6.74 24.37
CA LEU A 208 -34.25 -5.75 23.72
C LEU A 208 -32.92 -6.37 23.26
N SER A 209 -32.31 -7.26 24.02
CA SER A 209 -31.11 -8.00 23.65
C SER A 209 -31.34 -8.94 22.47
N LEU A 210 -32.51 -9.57 22.36
CA LEU A 210 -32.92 -10.36 21.21
C LEU A 210 -33.00 -9.49 19.93
N PHE A 211 -33.63 -8.31 20.03
CA PHE A 211 -33.67 -7.37 18.90
C PHE A 211 -32.28 -6.91 18.47
N LYS A 212 -31.38 -6.67 19.44
CA LYS A 212 -29.96 -6.38 19.16
C LYS A 212 -29.28 -7.51 18.36
N ILE A 213 -29.47 -8.76 18.82
CA ILE A 213 -28.88 -9.94 18.14
C ILE A 213 -29.45 -10.10 16.74
N ILE A 214 -30.76 -9.99 16.55
CA ILE A 214 -31.43 -10.09 15.26
C ILE A 214 -30.90 -9.00 14.31
N SER A 215 -30.82 -7.75 14.76
CA SER A 215 -30.27 -6.63 13.98
C SER A 215 -28.83 -6.90 13.59
N SER A 216 -28.01 -7.46 14.48
CA SER A 216 -26.63 -7.84 14.20
C SER A 216 -26.53 -8.93 13.13
N LEU A 217 -27.38 -9.96 13.19
CA LEU A 217 -27.42 -11.05 12.22
C LEU A 217 -27.75 -10.52 10.81
N PHE A 218 -28.83 -9.75 10.68
CA PHE A 218 -29.21 -9.15 9.39
C PHE A 218 -28.13 -8.22 8.82
N ARG A 219 -27.53 -7.39 9.69
CA ARG A 219 -26.43 -6.51 9.31
C ARG A 219 -25.23 -7.31 8.79
N ASN A 220 -24.79 -8.32 9.53
CA ASN A 220 -23.64 -9.12 9.13
C ASN A 220 -23.91 -9.91 7.85
N GLN A 221 -25.12 -10.45 7.68
CA GLN A 221 -25.51 -11.14 6.46
C GLN A 221 -25.53 -10.22 5.24
N THR A 222 -26.09 -9.01 5.35
CA THR A 222 -26.07 -8.01 4.29
C THR A 222 -24.64 -7.58 3.96
N PHE A 223 -23.79 -7.45 4.98
CA PHE A 223 -22.37 -7.14 4.79
C PHE A 223 -21.63 -8.26 4.04
N ILE A 224 -21.85 -9.52 4.38
CA ILE A 224 -21.24 -10.66 3.68
C ILE A 224 -21.63 -10.67 2.20
N ILE A 225 -22.92 -10.47 1.88
CA ILE A 225 -23.40 -10.41 0.49
C ILE A 225 -22.75 -9.24 -0.26
N PHE A 226 -22.68 -8.09 0.38
CA PHE A 226 -22.01 -6.92 -0.20
C PHE A 226 -20.54 -7.17 -0.47
N SER A 227 -19.85 -7.77 0.49
CA SER A 227 -18.46 -8.18 0.43
C SER A 227 -18.19 -9.15 -0.73
N GLN A 228 -18.97 -10.21 -0.87
CA GLN A 228 -18.86 -11.17 -1.98
C GLN A 228 -19.06 -10.50 -3.34
N LYS A 229 -19.98 -9.54 -3.43
CA LYS A 229 -20.21 -8.79 -4.66
C LYS A 229 -19.03 -7.88 -5.01
N LEU A 230 -18.39 -7.25 -4.01
CA LEU A 230 -17.16 -6.49 -4.19
C LEU A 230 -16.02 -7.39 -4.70
N ASP A 231 -15.84 -8.55 -4.08
CA ASP A 231 -14.83 -9.53 -4.45
C ASP A 231 -14.95 -9.95 -5.90
N TYR A 232 -16.14 -10.30 -6.31
CA TYR A 232 -16.44 -10.68 -7.70
C TYR A 232 -16.11 -9.55 -8.68
N LEU A 233 -16.48 -8.31 -8.36
CA LEU A 233 -16.21 -7.16 -9.23
C LEU A 233 -14.72 -6.84 -9.34
N ILE A 234 -13.99 -6.87 -8.22
CA ILE A 234 -12.55 -6.64 -8.19
C ILE A 234 -11.84 -7.73 -8.98
N PHE A 235 -12.18 -9.00 -8.72
CA PHE A 235 -11.59 -10.14 -9.41
C PHE A 235 -11.82 -10.07 -10.92
N LEU A 236 -13.06 -9.89 -11.37
CA LEU A 236 -13.39 -9.80 -12.80
C LEU A 236 -12.64 -8.67 -13.52
N ARG A 237 -12.60 -7.48 -12.90
CA ARG A 237 -11.89 -6.34 -13.51
C ARG A 237 -10.41 -6.58 -13.64
N THR A 238 -9.80 -7.14 -12.60
CA THR A 238 -8.36 -7.42 -12.62
C THR A 238 -8.04 -8.55 -13.56
N PHE A 239 -8.82 -9.62 -13.54
CA PHE A 239 -8.64 -10.75 -14.45
C PHE A 239 -8.78 -10.32 -15.94
N LYS A 240 -9.82 -9.53 -16.25
CA LYS A 240 -9.97 -8.94 -17.58
C LYS A 240 -8.77 -8.09 -17.99
N LYS A 241 -8.25 -7.27 -17.05
CA LYS A 241 -7.08 -6.42 -17.31
C LYS A 241 -5.83 -7.27 -17.56
N ILE A 242 -5.64 -8.35 -16.79
CA ILE A 242 -4.52 -9.27 -16.97
C ILE A 242 -4.61 -9.91 -18.36
N ILE A 243 -5.74 -10.48 -18.76
CA ILE A 243 -5.88 -11.14 -20.07
C ILE A 243 -5.59 -10.17 -21.24
N LEU A 244 -5.92 -8.90 -21.09
CA LEU A 244 -5.70 -7.87 -22.11
C LEU A 244 -4.27 -7.32 -22.15
N LEU A 245 -3.36 -7.79 -21.28
CA LEU A 245 -1.96 -7.38 -21.31
C LEU A 245 -1.27 -7.94 -22.58
N PRO A 246 -0.31 -7.19 -23.15
CA PRO A 246 0.42 -7.63 -24.35
C PRO A 246 1.26 -8.88 -24.06
N TYR A 247 1.49 -9.70 -25.11
CA TYR A 247 2.26 -10.94 -25.01
C TYR A 247 3.66 -10.73 -24.40
N SER A 248 4.30 -9.60 -24.67
CA SER A 248 5.60 -9.22 -24.10
C SER A 248 5.61 -9.22 -22.56
N TYR A 249 4.49 -8.85 -21.95
CA TYR A 249 4.33 -8.88 -20.48
C TYR A 249 4.40 -10.31 -19.91
N TYR A 250 3.79 -11.28 -20.61
CA TYR A 250 3.81 -12.68 -20.20
C TYR A 250 5.16 -13.34 -20.47
N HIS A 251 5.80 -12.96 -21.58
CA HIS A 251 7.10 -13.52 -21.95
C HIS A 251 8.23 -13.08 -21.05
N SER A 252 8.11 -11.88 -20.44
CA SER A 252 9.13 -11.31 -19.53
C SER A 252 9.08 -11.87 -18.11
N ARG A 253 8.05 -12.65 -17.75
CA ARG A 253 7.79 -13.06 -16.35
C ARG A 253 7.63 -14.57 -16.22
N THR A 254 7.93 -15.07 -15.01
CA THR A 254 7.67 -16.46 -14.66
C THR A 254 6.21 -16.64 -14.25
N THR A 255 5.70 -17.87 -14.38
CA THR A 255 4.35 -18.23 -13.91
C THR A 255 4.20 -18.00 -12.40
N GLY A 256 5.27 -18.24 -11.62
CA GLY A 256 5.30 -18.00 -10.18
C GLY A 256 5.10 -16.52 -9.82
N GLU A 257 5.76 -15.60 -10.54
CA GLU A 257 5.57 -14.16 -10.37
C GLU A 257 4.13 -13.72 -10.69
N MET A 258 3.53 -14.32 -11.74
CA MET A 258 2.14 -14.03 -12.10
C MET A 258 1.15 -14.49 -11.03
N ILE A 259 1.37 -15.68 -10.46
CA ILE A 259 0.55 -16.23 -9.36
C ILE A 259 0.73 -15.37 -8.10
N SER A 260 1.95 -14.96 -7.78
CA SER A 260 2.22 -14.07 -6.64
C SER A 260 1.44 -12.75 -6.76
N ARG A 261 1.45 -12.11 -7.92
CA ARG A 261 0.69 -10.87 -8.16
C ARG A 261 -0.84 -11.05 -8.10
N LEU A 262 -1.34 -12.23 -8.50
CA LEU A 262 -2.74 -12.57 -8.28
C LEU A 262 -3.06 -12.74 -6.79
N ASN A 263 -2.14 -13.33 -6.03
CA ASN A 263 -2.29 -13.45 -4.57
C ASN A 263 -2.25 -12.09 -3.87
N ASP A 264 -1.49 -11.11 -4.38
CA ASP A 264 -1.47 -9.74 -3.83
C ASP A 264 -2.86 -9.08 -3.88
N LEU A 265 -3.72 -9.47 -4.82
CA LEU A 265 -5.12 -9.02 -4.85
C LEU A 265 -5.91 -9.41 -3.61
N ILE A 266 -5.57 -10.54 -2.99
CA ILE A 266 -6.22 -11.00 -1.75
C ILE A 266 -5.94 -10.01 -0.62
N TYR A 267 -4.73 -9.46 -0.55
CA TYR A 267 -4.38 -8.44 0.45
C TYR A 267 -5.13 -7.13 0.20
N VAL A 268 -5.21 -6.67 -1.06
CA VAL A 268 -5.98 -5.47 -1.43
C VAL A 268 -7.46 -5.65 -1.10
N LYS A 269 -8.04 -6.79 -1.43
CA LYS A 269 -9.41 -7.17 -1.10
C LYS A 269 -9.66 -7.11 0.41
N ASN A 270 -8.82 -7.79 1.21
CA ASN A 270 -8.94 -7.82 2.66
C ASN A 270 -8.82 -6.42 3.27
N PHE A 271 -7.93 -5.58 2.74
CA PHE A 271 -7.79 -4.19 3.16
C PHE A 271 -9.07 -3.39 2.90
N VAL A 272 -9.64 -3.47 1.69
CA VAL A 272 -10.88 -2.77 1.34
C VAL A 272 -12.05 -3.23 2.23
N HIS A 273 -12.16 -4.56 2.47
CA HIS A 273 -13.13 -5.13 3.39
C HIS A 273 -13.01 -4.57 4.79
N GLN A 274 -11.79 -4.63 5.37
CA GLN A 274 -11.52 -4.15 6.71
C GLN A 274 -11.85 -2.66 6.83
N LEU A 275 -11.51 -1.86 5.82
CA LEU A 275 -11.76 -0.43 5.80
C LEU A 275 -13.26 -0.13 5.83
N ILE A 276 -14.05 -0.81 4.98
CA ILE A 276 -15.51 -0.62 4.94
C ILE A 276 -16.14 -1.09 6.25
N LEU A 277 -15.72 -2.23 6.79
CA LEU A 277 -16.21 -2.78 8.05
C LEU A 277 -15.98 -1.79 9.19
N THR A 278 -14.73 -1.36 9.40
CA THR A 278 -14.36 -0.44 10.47
C THR A 278 -15.07 0.90 10.34
N VAL A 279 -15.08 1.51 9.15
CA VAL A 279 -15.70 2.82 8.95
C VAL A 279 -17.22 2.75 9.07
N CYS A 280 -17.87 1.76 8.44
CA CYS A 280 -19.34 1.70 8.40
C CYS A 280 -19.94 1.13 9.68
N LEU A 281 -19.27 0.21 10.39
CA LEU A 281 -19.82 -0.42 11.59
C LEU A 281 -19.31 0.25 12.86
N ASP A 282 -18.01 0.30 13.04
CA ASP A 282 -17.40 0.79 14.28
C ASP A 282 -17.46 2.32 14.37
N GLY A 283 -17.36 3.03 13.22
CA GLY A 283 -17.46 4.47 13.19
C GLY A 283 -18.81 5.01 13.71
N ILE A 284 -19.92 4.35 13.35
CA ILE A 284 -21.25 4.74 13.85
C ILE A 284 -21.36 4.52 15.35
N ILE A 285 -20.86 3.37 15.83
CA ILE A 285 -20.87 3.03 17.26
C ILE A 285 -20.03 4.06 18.04
N LEU A 286 -18.87 4.41 17.54
CA LEU A 286 -17.97 5.37 18.18
C LEU A 286 -18.61 6.77 18.28
N ILE A 287 -19.25 7.24 17.21
CA ILE A 287 -19.92 8.55 17.21
C ILE A 287 -21.10 8.55 18.16
N ALA A 288 -21.97 7.51 18.11
CA ALA A 288 -23.15 7.42 18.94
C ALA A 288 -22.83 7.27 20.44
N SER A 289 -21.87 6.39 20.77
CA SER A 289 -21.42 6.21 22.17
C SER A 289 -20.71 7.46 22.70
N GLY A 290 -19.90 8.11 21.88
CA GLY A 290 -19.25 9.36 22.24
C GLY A 290 -20.26 10.49 22.51
N MET A 291 -21.32 10.62 21.70
CA MET A 291 -22.37 11.59 21.89
C MET A 291 -23.15 11.35 23.21
N ILE A 292 -23.50 10.09 23.48
CA ILE A 292 -24.17 9.71 24.74
C ILE A 292 -23.27 10.04 25.94
N LEU A 293 -21.98 9.74 25.84
CA LEU A 293 -21.04 9.99 26.94
C LEU A 293 -20.86 11.49 27.21
N ILE A 294 -20.85 12.35 26.19
CA ILE A 294 -20.84 13.80 26.35
C ILE A 294 -22.09 14.28 27.10
N LEU A 295 -23.27 13.77 26.74
CA LEU A 295 -24.53 14.13 27.36
C LEU A 295 -24.62 13.69 28.82
N MET A 296 -24.03 12.54 29.16
CA MET A 296 -24.01 12.02 30.52
C MET A 296 -22.96 12.71 31.40
N ASN A 297 -21.73 12.78 30.94
CA ASN A 297 -20.62 13.33 31.70
C ASN A 297 -19.42 13.72 30.83
N VAL A 298 -19.23 15.02 30.63
CA VAL A 298 -18.14 15.57 29.81
C VAL A 298 -16.74 15.18 30.35
N LYS A 299 -16.57 15.04 31.68
CA LYS A 299 -15.27 14.64 32.25
C LYS A 299 -14.90 13.22 31.86
N MET A 300 -15.87 12.30 31.85
CA MET A 300 -15.67 10.92 31.40
C MET A 300 -15.37 10.84 29.91
N PHE A 301 -16.02 11.68 29.10
CA PHE A 301 -15.71 11.79 27.67
C PHE A 301 -14.27 12.26 27.43
N LEU A 302 -13.83 13.31 28.14
CA LEU A 302 -12.44 13.79 28.03
C LEU A 302 -11.42 12.73 28.46
N PHE A 303 -11.73 11.95 29.50
CA PHE A 303 -10.89 10.84 29.94
C PHE A 303 -10.78 9.76 28.85
N MET A 304 -11.90 9.40 28.20
CA MET A 304 -11.90 8.46 27.06
C MET A 304 -11.07 8.98 25.88
N VAL A 305 -11.21 10.26 25.53
CA VAL A 305 -10.40 10.89 24.47
C VAL A 305 -8.91 10.84 24.82
N MET A 306 -8.54 11.10 26.07
CA MET A 306 -7.15 11.00 26.52
C MET A 306 -6.59 9.57 26.33
N ILE A 307 -7.37 8.53 26.66
CA ILE A 307 -6.97 7.13 26.42
C ILE A 307 -6.74 6.87 24.94
N ILE A 308 -7.66 7.33 24.07
CA ILE A 308 -7.52 7.16 22.61
C ILE A 308 -6.24 7.83 22.10
N LEU A 309 -5.92 9.02 22.58
CA LEU A 309 -4.68 9.74 22.23
C LEU A 309 -3.43 8.97 22.67
N ILE A 310 -3.46 8.35 23.86
CA ILE A 310 -2.36 7.51 24.35
C ILE A 310 -2.18 6.28 23.43
N TYR A 311 -3.26 5.59 23.07
CA TYR A 311 -3.19 4.47 22.12
C TYR A 311 -2.63 4.91 20.77
N PHE A 312 -3.04 6.08 20.28
CA PHE A 312 -2.55 6.60 19.01
C PHE A 312 -1.05 6.95 19.09
N ALA A 313 -0.60 7.53 20.20
CA ALA A 313 0.83 7.82 20.43
C ALA A 313 1.66 6.51 20.48
N ILE A 314 1.18 5.50 21.18
CA ILE A 314 1.81 4.17 21.22
C ILE A 314 1.93 3.60 19.81
N PHE A 315 0.83 3.64 19.02
CA PHE A 315 0.84 3.17 17.63
C PHE A 315 1.89 3.89 16.78
N LEU A 316 2.01 5.21 16.89
CA LEU A 316 3.00 5.99 16.14
C LEU A 316 4.44 5.58 16.49
N VAL A 317 4.73 5.29 17.76
CA VAL A 317 6.05 4.84 18.23
C VAL A 317 6.38 3.44 17.68
N PHE A 318 5.44 2.51 17.70
CA PHE A 318 5.69 1.12 17.28
C PHE A 318 5.58 0.90 15.77
N ARG A 319 4.92 1.81 15.04
CA ARG A 319 4.74 1.72 13.58
C ARG A 319 6.03 1.47 12.80
N PRO A 320 7.16 2.21 12.98
CA PRO A 320 8.38 1.98 12.21
C PRO A 320 9.00 0.58 12.49
N TRP A 321 8.83 0.06 13.69
CA TRP A 321 9.25 -1.29 14.06
C TRP A 321 8.43 -2.34 13.31
N LEU A 322 7.11 -2.21 13.31
CA LEU A 322 6.22 -3.11 12.58
C LEU A 322 6.51 -3.09 11.07
N GLU A 323 6.70 -1.91 10.47
CA GLU A 323 7.06 -1.80 9.05
C GLU A 323 8.40 -2.52 8.74
N LYS A 324 9.39 -2.43 9.62
CA LYS A 324 10.68 -3.11 9.45
C LYS A 324 10.54 -4.63 9.51
N TYR A 325 9.82 -5.15 10.51
CA TYR A 325 9.62 -6.61 10.65
C TYR A 325 8.75 -7.19 9.53
N THR A 326 7.74 -6.47 9.08
CA THR A 326 6.91 -6.91 7.95
C THR A 326 7.74 -7.04 6.67
N LYS A 327 8.63 -6.08 6.40
CA LYS A 327 9.55 -6.15 5.25
C LYS A 327 10.52 -7.32 5.33
N LEU A 328 11.08 -7.58 6.51
CA LEU A 328 11.99 -8.73 6.72
C LEU A 328 11.25 -10.06 6.49
N ASN A 329 10.02 -10.19 6.98
CA ASN A 329 9.20 -11.39 6.75
C ASN A 329 8.85 -11.57 5.26
N GLN A 330 8.52 -10.49 4.54
CA GLN A 330 8.28 -10.56 3.10
C GLN A 330 9.52 -11.00 2.32
N GLN A 331 10.70 -10.51 2.69
CA GLN A 331 11.96 -10.93 2.07
C GLN A 331 12.26 -12.40 2.34
N ASN A 332 12.06 -12.88 3.56
CA ASN A 332 12.28 -14.29 3.92
C ASN A 332 11.30 -15.23 3.19
N ASN A 333 10.04 -14.83 3.02
CA ASN A 333 9.04 -15.62 2.29
C ASN A 333 9.27 -15.63 0.77
N ALA A 334 10.01 -14.65 0.23
CA ALA A 334 10.36 -14.61 -1.19
C ALA A 334 11.62 -15.46 -1.52
N THR A 335 12.36 -15.91 -0.51
CA THR A 335 13.56 -16.74 -0.67
C THR A 335 13.31 -18.24 -0.51
N ILE A 336 12.10 -18.65 -0.17
CA ILE A 336 11.59 -20.03 -0.15
C ILE A 336 10.86 -20.33 -1.47
#